data_acf6e5817c5b8c45b75eb2fd294f65dc
#
_entry.id   acf6e5817c5b8c45b75eb2fd294f65dc
#
_cell.length_a   1.000
_cell.length_b   1.000
_cell.length_c   1.000
_cell.angle_alpha   90.00
_cell.angle_beta   90.00
_cell.angle_gamma   90.00
#
_symmetry.space_group_name_H-M   'P 1'
#
loop_
_entity.id
_entity.type
_entity.pdbx_description
1 polymer ?
#
loop_
_entity_poly.entity_id
_entity_poly.type
_entity_poly.pdbx_seq_one_letter_code
_entity_poly.pdbx_strand_id
1 'polypeptide(L)'
;MAMNIEDYRDYCLSLGSDVEEKLPFTAFRYAANVLVFYVCGHMFAFLDIDHYGIVTLKCQPERIDELKAQYDCIGKPFNLPSKYWIGVDANAAEEDLLKDLTRNSYEIVKAKYTKKTNE
;
A
#
# COMPACT_ATOMS: atom_id res chain seq x y z
N MET A 1 -2.70 -17.29 -5.94
CA MET A 1 -1.39 -17.55 -5.33
C MET A 1 -0.82 -16.26 -4.78
N ALA A 2 -0.29 -16.29 -3.56
CA ALA A 2 0.21 -15.08 -2.91
C ALA A 2 1.51 -14.60 -3.54
N MET A 3 1.73 -13.28 -3.52
CA MET A 3 2.97 -12.68 -4.01
C MET A 3 4.04 -12.71 -2.91
N ASN A 4 5.28 -12.98 -3.30
CA ASN A 4 6.38 -12.77 -2.36
C ASN A 4 6.76 -11.28 -2.34
N ILE A 5 7.58 -10.90 -1.36
CA ILE A 5 7.93 -9.50 -1.16
C ILE A 5 8.72 -8.91 -2.33
N GLU A 6 9.58 -9.69 -2.95
CA GLU A 6 10.39 -9.20 -4.08
C GLU A 6 9.51 -8.90 -5.28
N ASP A 7 8.58 -9.79 -5.59
CA ASP A 7 7.65 -9.56 -6.69
C ASP A 7 6.73 -8.38 -6.41
N TYR A 8 6.31 -8.23 -5.15
CA TYR A 8 5.48 -7.11 -4.77
C TYR A 8 6.22 -5.79 -4.94
N ARG A 9 7.48 -5.74 -4.51
CA ARG A 9 8.31 -4.55 -4.67
C ARG A 9 8.48 -4.19 -6.14
N ASP A 10 8.77 -5.19 -6.97
CA ASP A 10 8.92 -4.98 -8.42
C ASP A 10 7.63 -4.43 -9.02
N TYR A 11 6.50 -4.95 -8.58
CA TYR A 11 5.21 -4.47 -9.06
C TYR A 11 4.98 -3.00 -8.70
N CYS A 12 5.24 -2.62 -7.46
CA CYS A 12 5.08 -1.23 -7.03
C CYS A 12 5.94 -0.29 -7.87
N LEU A 13 7.20 -0.67 -8.11
CA LEU A 13 8.10 0.16 -8.92
C LEU A 13 7.70 0.21 -10.38
N SER A 14 6.97 -0.78 -10.86
CA SER A 14 6.51 -0.84 -12.24
C SER A 14 5.30 0.06 -12.52
N LEU A 15 4.64 0.56 -11.47
CA LEU A 15 3.43 1.36 -11.62
C LEU A 15 3.70 2.69 -12.30
N GLY A 16 4.90 3.23 -12.15
CA GLY A 16 5.28 4.46 -12.83
C GLY A 16 6.72 4.81 -12.52
N SER A 17 7.34 5.58 -13.42
CA SER A 17 8.71 6.07 -13.22
C SER A 17 8.79 7.07 -12.07
N ASP A 18 7.65 7.56 -11.60
CA ASP A 18 7.55 8.52 -10.51
C ASP A 18 7.44 7.86 -9.13
N VAL A 19 7.45 6.52 -9.06
CA VAL A 19 7.42 5.81 -7.78
C VAL A 19 8.79 5.82 -7.13
N GLU A 20 8.83 6.18 -5.84
CA GLU A 20 10.05 6.14 -5.02
C GLU A 20 9.87 5.20 -3.86
N GLU A 21 10.93 4.49 -3.48
CA GLU A 21 10.91 3.63 -2.30
C GLU A 21 11.92 4.13 -1.28
N LYS A 22 11.56 4.08 0.00
CA LYS A 22 12.41 4.54 1.09
C LYS A 22 12.17 3.74 2.36
N LEU A 23 13.15 3.79 3.26
CA LEU A 23 13.05 3.25 4.61
C LEU A 23 13.07 4.45 5.58
N PRO A 24 11.97 5.18 5.70
CA PRO A 24 11.98 6.48 6.38
C PRO A 24 12.04 6.40 7.90
N PHE A 25 11.84 5.22 8.49
CA PHE A 25 11.73 5.07 9.94
C PHE A 25 12.92 4.35 10.56
N THR A 26 14.09 4.46 9.96
CA THR A 26 15.29 3.75 10.42
C THR A 26 15.73 4.17 11.83
N ALA A 27 15.30 5.34 12.29
CA ALA A 27 15.62 5.80 13.64
C ALA A 27 14.76 5.09 14.71
N PHE A 28 13.69 4.41 14.31
CA PHE A 28 12.78 3.74 15.25
C PHE A 28 13.00 2.24 15.18
N ARG A 29 13.47 1.65 16.28
CA ARG A 29 13.84 0.23 16.33
C ARG A 29 12.76 -0.70 15.77
N TYR A 30 11.50 -0.48 16.14
CA TYR A 30 10.40 -1.35 15.76
C TYR A 30 9.86 -1.08 14.34
N ALA A 31 10.32 -0.02 13.70
CA ALA A 31 9.88 0.35 12.35
C ALA A 31 11.03 0.57 11.38
N ALA A 32 12.24 0.15 11.77
CA ALA A 32 13.45 0.41 10.97
C ALA A 32 13.37 -0.25 9.58
N ASN A 33 12.65 -1.37 9.47
CA ASN A 33 12.56 -2.13 8.23
C ASN A 33 11.22 -1.97 7.53
N VAL A 34 10.51 -0.88 7.80
CA VAL A 34 9.27 -0.56 7.09
C VAL A 34 9.63 0.10 5.76
N LEU A 35 9.32 -0.61 4.67
CA LEU A 35 9.56 -0.12 3.32
C LEU A 35 8.34 0.64 2.85
N VAL A 36 8.52 1.87 2.41
CA VAL A 36 7.43 2.75 2.00
C VAL A 36 7.59 3.16 0.56
N PHE A 37 6.49 3.08 -0.20
CA PHE A 37 6.45 3.51 -1.60
C PHE A 37 5.68 4.82 -1.70
N TYR A 38 6.26 5.77 -2.42
CA TYR A 38 5.75 7.13 -2.57
C TYR A 38 5.44 7.46 -4.03
N VAL A 39 4.44 8.30 -4.23
CA VAL A 39 4.20 8.96 -5.50
C VAL A 39 3.82 10.42 -5.18
N CYS A 40 4.36 11.36 -5.95
CA CYS A 40 4.17 12.80 -5.71
C CYS A 40 4.56 13.21 -4.27
N GLY A 41 5.55 12.52 -3.69
CA GLY A 41 6.01 12.83 -2.34
C GLY A 41 5.11 12.31 -1.21
N HIS A 42 4.09 11.51 -1.54
CA HIS A 42 3.14 10.98 -0.55
C HIS A 42 3.09 9.47 -0.63
N MET A 43 3.00 8.81 0.53
CA MET A 43 3.00 7.36 0.56
C MET A 43 1.68 6.78 0.05
N PHE A 44 1.80 5.64 -0.67
CA PHE A 44 0.61 4.91 -1.12
C PHE A 44 0.64 3.45 -0.70
N ALA A 45 1.78 2.93 -0.27
CA ALA A 45 1.89 1.53 0.18
C ALA A 45 3.06 1.41 1.14
N PHE A 46 2.92 0.56 2.16
CA PHE A 46 4.08 0.20 2.98
C PHE A 46 3.91 -1.18 3.60
N LEU A 47 5.04 -1.77 3.95
CA LEU A 47 5.10 -3.11 4.52
C LEU A 47 6.37 -3.25 5.36
N ASP A 48 6.40 -4.25 6.23
CA ASP A 48 7.59 -4.58 7.02
C ASP A 48 8.38 -5.66 6.27
N ILE A 49 9.64 -5.36 5.95
CA ILE A 49 10.50 -6.28 5.18
C ILE A 49 10.76 -7.58 5.96
N ASP A 50 10.99 -7.46 7.26
CA ASP A 50 11.31 -8.62 8.10
C ASP A 50 10.10 -9.48 8.42
N HIS A 51 8.91 -8.88 8.40
CA HIS A 51 7.68 -9.57 8.76
C HIS A 51 6.62 -9.30 7.69
N TYR A 52 6.93 -9.72 6.47
CA TYR A 52 6.04 -9.52 5.34
C TYR A 52 4.70 -10.21 5.59
N GLY A 53 3.69 -9.42 5.74
CA GLY A 53 2.34 -9.88 6.02
C GLY A 53 1.35 -8.82 5.61
N ILE A 54 1.14 -7.82 6.48
CA ILE A 54 0.17 -6.76 6.19
C ILE A 54 0.80 -5.69 5.30
N VAL A 55 0.19 -5.49 4.13
CA VAL A 55 0.52 -4.37 3.24
C VAL A 55 -0.57 -3.31 3.47
N THR A 56 -0.15 -2.11 3.86
CA THR A 56 -1.08 -1.02 4.13
C THR A 56 -1.23 -0.16 2.88
N LEU A 57 -2.48 0.05 2.46
CA LEU A 57 -2.81 0.74 1.21
C LEU A 57 -3.92 1.75 1.44
N LYS A 58 -3.88 2.85 0.71
CA LYS A 58 -4.95 3.82 0.72
C LYS A 58 -6.14 3.30 -0.10
N CYS A 59 -7.36 3.59 0.38
CA CYS A 59 -8.56 3.10 -0.29
C CYS A 59 -9.69 4.12 -0.12
N GLN A 60 -10.59 4.14 -1.07
CA GLN A 60 -11.77 4.98 -0.99
C GLN A 60 -12.63 4.55 0.21
N PRO A 61 -13.06 5.51 1.07
CA PRO A 61 -13.83 5.17 2.26
C PRO A 61 -15.10 4.35 1.96
N GLU A 62 -15.76 4.66 0.85
CA GLU A 62 -17.00 3.98 0.49
C GLU A 62 -16.81 2.53 0.06
N ARG A 63 -15.59 2.12 -0.26
CA ARG A 63 -15.28 0.75 -0.67
C ARG A 63 -14.81 -0.14 0.48
N ILE A 64 -14.37 0.46 1.57
CA ILE A 64 -13.65 -0.28 2.62
C ILE A 64 -14.52 -1.37 3.26
N ASP A 65 -15.74 -1.03 3.67
CA ASP A 65 -16.61 -2.00 4.33
C ASP A 65 -17.00 -3.15 3.40
N GLU A 66 -17.24 -2.84 2.13
CA GLU A 66 -17.56 -3.85 1.14
C GLU A 66 -16.39 -4.81 0.90
N LEU A 67 -15.17 -4.27 0.79
CA LEU A 67 -13.98 -5.08 0.61
C LEU A 67 -13.72 -5.99 1.82
N LYS A 68 -13.91 -5.45 3.03
CA LYS A 68 -13.73 -6.25 4.25
C LYS A 68 -14.77 -7.38 4.33
N ALA A 69 -15.99 -7.11 3.88
CA ALA A 69 -17.04 -8.13 3.89
C ALA A 69 -16.79 -9.20 2.84
N GLN A 70 -16.19 -8.83 1.73
CA GLN A 70 -15.95 -9.75 0.61
C GLN A 70 -14.69 -10.59 0.77
N TYR A 71 -13.64 -10.02 1.37
CA TYR A 71 -12.32 -10.68 1.46
C TYR A 71 -11.83 -10.75 2.90
N ASP A 72 -11.62 -11.95 3.38
CA ASP A 72 -11.10 -12.17 4.75
C ASP A 72 -9.68 -11.61 4.93
N CYS A 73 -8.92 -11.49 3.84
CA CYS A 73 -7.55 -11.00 3.88
C CYS A 73 -7.46 -9.47 4.05
N ILE A 74 -8.59 -8.77 4.03
CA ILE A 74 -8.61 -7.30 4.17
C ILE A 74 -9.09 -6.93 5.57
N GLY A 75 -8.31 -6.11 6.27
CA GLY A 75 -8.59 -5.68 7.61
C GLY A 75 -8.02 -4.32 7.92
N LYS A 76 -7.63 -4.12 9.18
CA LYS A 76 -7.14 -2.84 9.65
C LYS A 76 -5.76 -2.51 9.08
N PRO A 77 -5.51 -1.24 8.76
CA PRO A 77 -4.18 -0.80 8.37
C PRO A 77 -3.24 -0.77 9.58
N PHE A 78 -1.95 -0.72 9.31
CA PHE A 78 -0.95 -0.59 10.37
C PHE A 78 -0.78 0.89 10.74
N ASN A 79 -1.19 1.26 11.96
CA ASN A 79 -0.99 2.61 12.53
C ASN A 79 -1.53 3.78 11.71
N LEU A 80 -2.56 3.56 10.91
CA LEU A 80 -3.20 4.63 10.13
C LEU A 80 -4.72 4.58 10.33
N PRO A 81 -5.42 5.69 10.03
CA PRO A 81 -6.88 5.72 10.18
C PRO A 81 -7.58 4.73 9.27
N SER A 82 -8.43 3.90 9.85
CA SER A 82 -9.20 2.88 9.10
C SER A 82 -10.22 3.48 8.14
N LYS A 83 -10.45 4.77 8.20
CA LYS A 83 -11.40 5.44 7.31
C LYS A 83 -10.87 5.57 5.88
N TYR A 84 -9.55 5.68 5.73
CA TYR A 84 -8.93 5.93 4.43
C TYR A 84 -7.89 4.89 4.03
N TRP A 85 -7.58 3.96 4.93
CA TRP A 85 -6.52 2.98 4.71
C TRP A 85 -7.01 1.58 5.05
N ILE A 86 -6.47 0.59 4.34
CA ILE A 86 -6.75 -0.82 4.59
C ILE A 86 -5.45 -1.58 4.80
N GLY A 87 -5.52 -2.70 5.50
CA GLY A 87 -4.44 -3.65 5.58
C GLY A 87 -4.81 -4.89 4.79
N VAL A 88 -3.92 -5.32 3.90
CA VAL A 88 -4.12 -6.55 3.13
C VAL A 88 -3.10 -7.57 3.57
N ASP A 89 -3.56 -8.74 4.01
CA ASP A 89 -2.67 -9.84 4.35
C ASP A 89 -2.12 -10.43 3.05
N ALA A 90 -0.90 -10.06 2.70
CA ALA A 90 -0.29 -10.44 1.44
C ALA A 90 -0.06 -11.93 1.31
N ASN A 91 0.03 -12.65 2.44
CA ASN A 91 0.23 -14.10 2.43
C ASN A 91 -1.07 -14.85 2.17
N ALA A 92 -2.21 -14.20 2.39
CA ALA A 92 -3.53 -14.79 2.18
C ALA A 92 -4.21 -14.27 0.90
N ALA A 93 -3.84 -13.09 0.43
CA ALA A 93 -4.49 -12.47 -0.73
C ALA A 93 -3.99 -13.10 -2.03
N GLU A 94 -4.90 -13.25 -2.98
CA GLU A 94 -4.50 -13.63 -4.33
C GLU A 94 -3.70 -12.49 -4.96
N GLU A 95 -2.75 -12.84 -5.81
CA GLU A 95 -1.85 -11.88 -6.44
C GLU A 95 -2.62 -10.77 -7.17
N ASP A 96 -3.64 -11.14 -7.95
CA ASP A 96 -4.39 -10.16 -8.73
C ASP A 96 -5.11 -9.16 -7.84
N LEU A 97 -5.66 -9.62 -6.72
CA LEU A 97 -6.33 -8.73 -5.78
C LEU A 97 -5.35 -7.73 -5.17
N LEU A 98 -4.20 -8.23 -4.73
CA LEU A 98 -3.18 -7.37 -4.13
C LEU A 98 -2.67 -6.34 -5.12
N LYS A 99 -2.45 -6.75 -6.37
CA LYS A 99 -2.02 -5.84 -7.43
C LYS A 99 -3.08 -4.77 -7.71
N ASP A 100 -4.35 -5.17 -7.83
CA ASP A 100 -5.42 -4.24 -8.12
C ASP A 100 -5.59 -3.19 -7.02
N LEU A 101 -5.54 -3.63 -5.76
CA LEU A 101 -5.68 -2.72 -4.63
C LEU A 101 -4.47 -1.80 -4.48
N THR A 102 -3.29 -2.30 -4.80
CA THR A 102 -2.06 -1.49 -4.78
C THR A 102 -2.10 -0.42 -5.87
N ARG A 103 -2.51 -0.80 -7.08
CA ARG A 103 -2.67 0.17 -8.17
C ARG A 103 -3.71 1.22 -7.82
N ASN A 104 -4.82 0.79 -7.23
CA ASN A 104 -5.87 1.70 -6.81
C ASN A 104 -5.33 2.74 -5.82
N SER A 105 -4.52 2.31 -4.86
CA SER A 105 -3.89 3.20 -3.88
C SER A 105 -2.96 4.20 -4.57
N TYR A 106 -2.12 3.72 -5.47
CA TYR A 106 -1.22 4.56 -6.25
C TYR A 106 -2.02 5.63 -7.03
N GLU A 107 -3.10 5.23 -7.68
CA GLU A 107 -3.92 6.15 -8.48
C GLU A 107 -4.64 7.19 -7.63
N ILE A 108 -5.13 6.79 -6.45
CA ILE A 108 -5.78 7.74 -5.53
C ILE A 108 -4.79 8.84 -5.15
N VAL A 109 -3.60 8.45 -4.71
CA VAL A 109 -2.60 9.40 -4.24
C VAL A 109 -2.11 10.27 -5.39
N LYS A 110 -1.81 9.67 -6.53
CA LYS A 110 -1.34 10.41 -7.70
C LYS A 110 -2.37 11.43 -8.16
N ALA A 111 -3.64 11.03 -8.26
CA ALA A 111 -4.71 11.94 -8.70
C ALA A 111 -4.88 13.12 -7.75
N LYS A 112 -4.80 12.84 -6.45
CA LYS A 112 -4.99 13.87 -5.44
C LYS A 112 -3.92 14.97 -5.51
N TYR A 113 -2.66 14.58 -5.69
CA TYR A 113 -1.54 15.52 -5.62
C TYR A 113 -1.10 16.04 -6.98
N THR A 114 -1.34 15.31 -8.06
CA THR A 114 -1.05 15.78 -9.41
C THR A 114 -1.98 16.92 -9.81
N LYS A 115 -3.25 16.86 -9.41
CA LYS A 115 -4.23 17.88 -9.73
C LYS A 115 -3.78 19.28 -9.34
N LYS A 116 -3.03 19.39 -8.24
CA LYS A 116 -2.61 20.69 -7.71
C LYS A 116 -1.56 21.37 -8.59
N THR A 117 -0.86 20.61 -9.42
CA THR A 117 0.20 21.16 -10.25
C THR A 117 -0.30 21.68 -11.59
N ASN A 118 -1.56 21.41 -11.90
CA ASN A 118 -2.18 21.83 -13.17
C ASN A 118 -2.94 23.14 -13.06
N GLU A 119 -2.89 23.77 -11.91
CA GLU A 119 -3.60 25.04 -11.66
C GLU A 119 -2.87 26.26 -12.15
#